data_2befcaa427ca5418521b2de426037c5b
#
_entry.id   2befcaa427ca5418521b2de426037c5b
#
_cell.length_a   1.000
_cell.length_b   1.000
_cell.length_c   1.000
_cell.angle_alpha   90.00
_cell.angle_beta   90.00
_cell.angle_gamma   90.00
#
_symmetry.space_group_name_H-M   'P 1'
#
loop_
_entity.id
_entity.type
_entity.pdbx_description
1 polymer ?
#
loop_
_entity_poly.entity_id
_entity_poly.type
_entity_poly.pdbx_seq_one_letter_code
_entity_poly.pdbx_strand_id
1 'polypeptide(L)'
;MQKTYDAHDIRFDIPADWQGNFLAEYQQHGEGDTAYEATVFSCHIGQNDVMVMTIAAFGEKQWETIKASSPDAAKMEFATSKDGKTHYTLRIEDQKMDTEADQKVYDTIRAAAQSLSGKITITK
;
A
#
# COMPACT_ATOMS: atom_id res chain seq x y z
N MET A 1 19.17 0.45 -13.60
CA MET A 1 18.44 -0.82 -13.51
C MET A 1 17.16 -0.63 -12.73
N GLN A 2 16.04 -1.01 -13.31
CA GLN A 2 14.74 -0.94 -12.64
C GLN A 2 14.66 -2.00 -11.54
N LYS A 3 14.21 -1.61 -10.34
CA LYS A 3 13.97 -2.54 -9.25
C LYS A 3 12.49 -2.85 -9.16
N THR A 4 12.18 -4.09 -8.83
CA THR A 4 10.81 -4.57 -8.69
C THR A 4 10.58 -5.06 -7.27
N TYR A 5 9.46 -4.65 -6.68
CA TYR A 5 8.96 -5.26 -5.46
C TYR A 5 8.12 -6.47 -5.84
N ASP A 6 8.40 -7.62 -5.24
CA ASP A 6 7.67 -8.86 -5.53
C ASP A 6 7.65 -9.71 -4.26
N ALA A 7 6.62 -9.52 -3.45
CA ALA A 7 6.43 -10.29 -2.21
C ALA A 7 4.97 -10.19 -1.79
N HIS A 8 4.52 -11.16 -1.00
CA HIS A 8 3.18 -11.19 -0.41
C HIS A 8 2.07 -10.99 -1.46
N ASP A 9 2.26 -11.61 -2.63
CA ASP A 9 1.31 -11.58 -3.76
C ASP A 9 1.18 -10.21 -4.43
N ILE A 10 2.09 -9.29 -4.13
CA ILE A 10 2.10 -7.92 -4.67
C ILE A 10 3.34 -7.74 -5.53
N ARG A 11 3.16 -7.19 -6.72
CA ARG A 11 4.27 -6.92 -7.65
C ARG A 11 4.10 -5.55 -8.30
N PHE A 12 5.15 -4.75 -8.27
CA PHE A 12 5.21 -3.48 -8.99
C PHE A 12 6.66 -3.03 -9.16
N ASP A 13 6.90 -2.19 -10.15
CA ASP A 13 8.22 -1.57 -10.33
C ASP A 13 8.37 -0.44 -9.33
N ILE A 14 9.46 -0.47 -8.56
CA ILE A 14 9.73 0.53 -7.53
C ILE A 14 10.08 1.86 -8.22
N PRO A 15 9.34 2.95 -7.96
CA PRO A 15 9.65 4.24 -8.56
C PRO A 15 11.08 4.69 -8.27
N ALA A 16 11.72 5.34 -9.23
CA ALA A 16 13.08 5.83 -9.09
C ALA A 16 13.23 6.75 -7.87
N ASP A 17 12.21 7.55 -7.59
CA ASP A 17 12.21 8.47 -6.44
C ASP A 17 12.27 7.77 -5.09
N TRP A 18 11.91 6.47 -5.03
CA TRP A 18 11.92 5.69 -3.79
C TRP A 18 13.21 4.91 -3.60
N GLN A 19 13.98 4.70 -4.66
CA GLN A 19 15.16 3.84 -4.59
C GLN A 19 16.21 4.41 -3.66
N GLY A 20 16.77 3.53 -2.82
CA GLY A 20 17.74 3.91 -1.79
C GLY A 20 17.13 4.26 -0.45
N ASN A 21 15.83 4.58 -0.40
CA ASN A 21 15.15 4.98 0.83
C ASN A 21 13.90 4.14 1.12
N PHE A 22 13.64 3.15 0.32
CA PHE A 22 12.40 2.36 0.32
C PHE A 22 12.43 1.28 1.40
N LEU A 23 11.30 1.14 2.11
CA LEU A 23 11.08 0.12 3.11
C LEU A 23 9.68 -0.46 2.95
N ALA A 24 9.57 -1.78 3.01
CA ALA A 24 8.27 -2.47 3.00
C ALA A 24 8.15 -3.31 4.26
N GLU A 25 7.02 -3.18 4.96
CA GLU A 25 6.75 -3.94 6.17
C GLU A 25 5.45 -4.71 6.01
N TYR A 26 5.54 -6.03 6.05
CA TYR A 26 4.38 -6.92 6.01
C TYR A 26 3.83 -7.11 7.42
N GLN A 27 2.52 -6.98 7.58
CA GLN A 27 1.84 -7.06 8.86
C GLN A 27 0.65 -8.00 8.77
N GLN A 28 0.41 -8.74 9.83
CA GLN A 28 -0.81 -9.54 9.99
C GLN A 28 -1.60 -8.96 11.16
N HIS A 29 -2.89 -8.72 10.96
CA HIS A 29 -3.78 -8.10 11.94
C HIS A 29 -4.99 -8.98 12.19
N GLY A 30 -5.50 -8.95 13.42
CA GLY A 30 -6.71 -9.65 13.81
C GLY A 30 -6.52 -11.15 13.97
N GLU A 31 -7.61 -11.85 14.25
CA GLU A 31 -7.62 -13.30 14.44
C GLU A 31 -8.90 -13.88 13.83
N GLY A 32 -8.83 -15.13 13.35
CA GLY A 32 -9.99 -15.82 12.79
C GLY A 32 -10.64 -15.07 11.65
N ASP A 33 -11.95 -14.83 11.76
CA ASP A 33 -12.73 -14.17 10.70
C ASP A 33 -12.43 -12.68 10.58
N THR A 34 -11.74 -12.07 11.54
CA THR A 34 -11.34 -10.66 11.49
C THR A 34 -9.90 -10.46 11.01
N ALA A 35 -9.21 -11.56 10.70
CA ALA A 35 -7.81 -11.47 10.27
C ALA A 35 -7.69 -10.87 8.87
N TYR A 36 -6.69 -10.00 8.70
CA TYR A 36 -6.33 -9.47 7.39
C TYR A 36 -4.82 -9.21 7.36
N GLU A 37 -4.31 -9.00 6.17
CA GLU A 37 -2.89 -8.72 5.95
C GLU A 37 -2.73 -7.32 5.37
N ALA A 38 -1.62 -6.66 5.71
CA ALA A 38 -1.29 -5.35 5.16
C ALA A 38 0.21 -5.26 4.91
N THR A 39 0.58 -4.61 3.82
CA THR A 39 1.97 -4.26 3.55
C THR A 39 2.07 -2.75 3.53
N VAL A 40 2.87 -2.20 4.43
CA VAL A 40 3.07 -0.77 4.56
C VAL A 40 4.37 -0.40 3.84
N PHE A 41 4.28 0.53 2.89
CA PHE A 41 5.42 1.02 2.13
C PHE A 41 5.80 2.40 2.63
N SER A 42 7.05 2.54 3.04
CA SER A 42 7.59 3.77 3.61
C SER A 42 8.85 4.20 2.89
N CYS A 43 9.17 5.48 2.99
CA CYS A 43 10.45 6.01 2.53
C CYS A 43 11.11 6.80 3.65
N HIS A 44 12.43 6.73 3.71
CA HIS A 44 13.21 7.49 4.68
C HIS A 44 13.33 8.93 4.19
N ILE A 45 12.77 9.86 4.96
CA ILE A 45 12.78 11.30 4.64
C ILE A 45 13.28 12.05 5.88
N GLY A 46 14.35 12.81 5.72
CA GLY A 46 14.98 13.44 6.85
C GLY A 46 15.55 12.39 7.80
N GLN A 47 15.01 12.31 9.01
CA GLN A 47 15.45 11.36 10.03
C GLN A 47 14.38 10.32 10.36
N ASN A 48 13.32 10.25 9.57
CA ASN A 48 12.17 9.38 9.86
C ASN A 48 11.80 8.51 8.66
N ASP A 49 11.25 7.34 8.97
CA ASP A 49 10.58 6.52 7.97
C ASP A 49 9.13 6.96 7.89
N VAL A 50 8.70 7.41 6.72
CA VAL A 50 7.39 8.02 6.52
C VAL A 50 6.54 7.10 5.64
N MET A 51 5.35 6.76 6.11
CA MET A 51 4.43 5.93 5.35
C MET A 51 3.97 6.64 4.08
N VAL A 52 4.02 5.95 2.96
CA VAL A 52 3.65 6.47 1.65
C VAL A 52 2.36 5.81 1.14
N MET A 53 2.30 4.50 1.22
CA MET A 53 1.10 3.78 0.82
C MET A 53 0.98 2.47 1.60
N THR A 54 -0.25 1.95 1.67
CA THR A 54 -0.55 0.66 2.29
C THR A 54 -1.41 -0.16 1.34
N ILE A 55 -1.04 -1.42 1.14
CA ILE A 55 -1.86 -2.37 0.41
C ILE A 55 -2.33 -3.41 1.41
N ALA A 56 -3.65 -3.53 1.56
CA ALA A 56 -4.26 -4.48 2.48
C ALA A 56 -4.98 -5.58 1.72
N ALA A 57 -4.97 -6.79 2.27
CA ALA A 57 -5.62 -7.96 1.69
C ALA A 57 -6.66 -8.49 2.66
N PHE A 58 -7.90 -8.64 2.19
CA PHE A 58 -9.04 -9.07 3.00
C PHE A 58 -9.67 -10.33 2.38
N GLY A 59 -9.92 -11.34 3.20
CA GLY A 59 -10.71 -12.51 2.78
C GLY A 59 -12.19 -12.15 2.62
N GLU A 60 -12.98 -13.08 2.09
CA GLU A 60 -14.40 -12.82 1.77
C GLU A 60 -15.21 -12.36 2.97
N LYS A 61 -15.09 -13.03 4.12
CA LYS A 61 -15.86 -12.66 5.32
C LYS A 61 -15.50 -11.28 5.82
N GLN A 62 -14.21 -11.00 5.88
CA GLN A 62 -13.73 -9.69 6.31
C GLN A 62 -14.17 -8.60 5.33
N TRP A 63 -14.13 -8.91 4.04
CA TRP A 63 -14.53 -7.96 3.00
C TRP A 63 -16.02 -7.60 3.10
N GLU A 64 -16.88 -8.58 3.36
CA GLU A 64 -18.31 -8.31 3.56
C GLU A 64 -18.55 -7.39 4.74
N THR A 65 -17.80 -7.59 5.84
CA THR A 65 -17.88 -6.73 7.01
C THR A 65 -17.43 -5.30 6.65
N ILE A 66 -16.35 -5.16 5.89
CA ILE A 66 -15.82 -3.86 5.47
C ILE A 66 -16.82 -3.13 4.58
N LYS A 67 -17.41 -3.81 3.61
CA LYS A 67 -18.42 -3.19 2.73
C LYS A 67 -19.61 -2.66 3.52
N ALA A 68 -20.03 -3.38 4.56
CA ALA A 68 -21.17 -3.00 5.37
C ALA A 68 -20.84 -1.86 6.35
N SER A 69 -19.66 -1.88 6.97
CA SER A 69 -19.31 -0.95 8.05
C SER A 69 -18.45 0.23 7.60
N SER A 70 -17.73 0.10 6.48
CA SER A 70 -16.79 1.12 6.01
C SER A 70 -16.83 1.21 4.48
N PRO A 71 -17.94 1.74 3.90
CA PRO A 71 -18.07 1.81 2.44
C PRO A 71 -16.93 2.56 1.75
N ASP A 72 -16.36 3.57 2.42
CA ASP A 72 -15.24 4.32 1.86
C ASP A 72 -13.98 3.48 1.72
N ALA A 73 -13.74 2.57 2.68
CA ALA A 73 -12.63 1.63 2.58
C ALA A 73 -12.82 0.65 1.42
N ALA A 74 -14.06 0.20 1.19
CA ALA A 74 -14.38 -0.69 0.09
C ALA A 74 -14.12 -0.03 -1.28
N LYS A 75 -14.27 1.27 -1.38
CA LYS A 75 -13.99 2.02 -2.62
C LYS A 75 -12.50 2.06 -2.97
N MET A 76 -11.63 1.70 -2.04
CA MET A 76 -10.20 1.65 -2.28
C MET A 76 -9.75 0.33 -2.90
N GLU A 77 -10.67 -0.59 -3.15
CA GLU A 77 -10.34 -1.84 -3.83
C GLU A 77 -9.80 -1.58 -5.24
N PHE A 78 -8.64 -2.17 -5.55
CA PHE A 78 -8.03 -2.03 -6.87
C PHE A 78 -7.79 -3.36 -7.57
N ALA A 79 -7.89 -4.47 -6.84
CA ALA A 79 -7.64 -5.78 -7.40
C ALA A 79 -8.30 -6.87 -6.54
N THR A 80 -8.54 -8.03 -7.16
CA THR A 80 -9.06 -9.21 -6.51
C THR A 80 -8.21 -10.41 -6.95
N SER A 81 -8.00 -11.38 -6.07
CA SER A 81 -7.29 -12.60 -6.43
C SER A 81 -8.03 -13.36 -7.56
N LYS A 82 -7.31 -14.23 -8.25
CA LYS A 82 -7.87 -14.99 -9.38
C LYS A 82 -9.09 -15.82 -9.00
N ASP A 83 -9.13 -16.35 -7.78
CA ASP A 83 -10.26 -17.12 -7.27
C ASP A 83 -11.40 -16.24 -6.74
N GLY A 84 -11.23 -14.93 -6.73
CA GLY A 84 -12.24 -13.99 -6.25
C GLY A 84 -12.41 -13.92 -4.74
N LYS A 85 -11.56 -14.60 -3.98
CA LYS A 85 -11.73 -14.75 -2.53
C LYS A 85 -10.93 -13.76 -1.69
N THR A 86 -9.95 -13.08 -2.28
CA THR A 86 -9.15 -12.09 -1.56
C THR A 86 -9.27 -10.75 -2.27
N HIS A 87 -9.58 -9.71 -1.52
CA HIS A 87 -9.78 -8.36 -2.03
C HIS A 87 -8.64 -7.46 -1.55
N TYR A 88 -8.07 -6.69 -2.47
CA TYR A 88 -6.91 -5.84 -2.19
C TYR A 88 -7.28 -4.38 -2.30
N THR A 89 -6.91 -3.61 -1.28
CA THR A 89 -7.13 -2.17 -1.27
C THR A 89 -5.81 -1.43 -1.32
N LEU A 90 -5.82 -0.26 -1.95
CA LEU A 90 -4.66 0.64 -2.01
C LEU A 90 -5.03 1.95 -1.34
N ARG A 91 -4.24 2.33 -0.34
CA ARG A 91 -4.37 3.61 0.33
C ARG A 91 -3.07 4.39 0.14
N ILE A 92 -3.17 5.58 -0.43
CA ILE A 92 -2.05 6.52 -0.53
C ILE A 92 -2.10 7.44 0.68
N GLU A 93 -1.04 7.44 1.47
CA GLU A 93 -0.98 8.26 2.68
C GLU A 93 -0.74 9.74 2.33
N ASP A 94 -1.17 10.62 3.21
CA ASP A 94 -0.97 12.06 3.07
C ASP A 94 -0.40 12.57 4.39
N GLN A 95 0.91 12.75 4.43
CA GLN A 95 1.65 13.12 5.64
C GLN A 95 2.18 14.55 5.51
N LYS A 96 2.24 15.25 6.62
CA LYS A 96 2.86 16.56 6.68
C LYS A 96 4.26 16.46 7.27
N MET A 97 5.22 17.09 6.61
CA MET A 97 6.60 17.12 7.06
C MET A 97 6.87 18.40 7.85
N ASP A 98 7.94 18.38 8.65
CA ASP A 98 8.29 19.51 9.50
C ASP A 98 8.96 20.66 8.76
N THR A 99 9.59 20.39 7.62
CA THR A 99 10.30 21.39 6.82
C THR A 99 9.78 21.40 5.38
N GLU A 100 9.95 22.53 4.69
CA GLU A 100 9.57 22.63 3.28
C GLU A 100 10.41 21.70 2.41
N ALA A 101 11.67 21.51 2.72
CA ALA A 101 12.55 20.62 1.95
C ALA A 101 12.05 19.19 2.03
N ASP A 102 11.73 18.71 3.23
CA ASP A 102 11.21 17.35 3.41
C ASP A 102 9.81 17.21 2.81
N GLN A 103 8.98 18.26 2.87
CA GLN A 103 7.66 18.24 2.28
C GLN A 103 7.73 18.08 0.75
N LYS A 104 8.68 18.74 0.10
CA LYS A 104 8.89 18.57 -1.34
C LYS A 104 9.31 17.16 -1.69
N VAL A 105 10.20 16.57 -0.89
CA VAL A 105 10.62 15.18 -1.08
C VAL A 105 9.42 14.25 -0.94
N TYR A 106 8.64 14.42 0.12
CA TYR A 106 7.46 13.61 0.37
C TYR A 106 6.44 13.74 -0.78
N ASP A 107 6.16 14.96 -1.22
CA ASP A 107 5.20 15.20 -2.29
C ASP A 107 5.62 14.51 -3.59
N THR A 108 6.92 14.52 -3.91
CA THR A 108 7.46 13.82 -5.07
C THR A 108 7.27 12.30 -4.94
N ILE A 109 7.57 11.76 -3.76
CA ILE A 109 7.42 10.33 -3.47
C ILE A 109 5.94 9.94 -3.53
N ARG A 110 5.07 10.76 -2.96
CA ARG A 110 3.62 10.52 -2.97
C ARG A 110 3.05 10.55 -4.39
N ALA A 111 3.50 11.50 -5.22
CA ALA A 111 3.07 11.57 -6.62
C ALA A 111 3.47 10.30 -7.38
N ALA A 112 4.65 9.74 -7.11
CA ALA A 112 5.07 8.48 -7.68
C ALA A 112 4.18 7.33 -7.21
N ALA A 113 3.77 7.32 -5.94
CA ALA A 113 2.81 6.33 -5.42
C ALA A 113 1.46 6.43 -6.15
N GLN A 114 0.98 7.63 -6.37
CA GLN A 114 -0.27 7.85 -7.11
C GLN A 114 -0.16 7.33 -8.55
N SER A 115 1.00 7.46 -9.18
CA SER A 115 1.21 6.97 -10.54
C SER A 115 1.28 5.44 -10.62
N LEU A 116 1.49 4.75 -9.50
CA LEU A 116 1.44 3.29 -9.44
C LEU A 116 0.01 2.74 -9.51
N SER A 117 -1.00 3.57 -9.28
CA SER A 117 -2.39 3.14 -9.39
C SER A 117 -2.63 2.58 -10.80
N GLY A 118 -3.09 1.34 -10.89
CA GLY A 118 -3.25 0.65 -12.17
C GLY A 118 -1.99 -0.06 -12.68
N LYS A 119 -0.86 0.06 -11.99
CA LYS A 119 0.41 -0.59 -12.36
C LYS A 119 0.86 -1.63 -11.33
N ILE A 120 0.06 -1.86 -10.30
CA ILE A 120 0.34 -2.87 -9.29
C ILE A 120 -0.36 -4.16 -9.70
N THR A 121 0.39 -5.25 -9.73
CA THR A 121 -0.13 -6.57 -10.08
C THR A 121 -0.28 -7.42 -8.82
N ILE A 122 -1.42 -8.08 -8.69
CA ILE A 122 -1.63 -9.09 -7.65
C ILE A 122 -1.40 -10.44 -8.29
N THR A 123 -0.46 -11.20 -7.74
CA THR A 123 -0.01 -12.47 -8.32
C THR A 123 -0.77 -13.69 -7.79
N LYS A 124 -1.60 -13.51 -6.78
CA LYS A 124 -2.39 -14.59 -6.18
C LYS A 124 -3.60 -14.98 -7.02
#